data_6d97eea0408818ddefeeb72cacbf5b4a
#
_entry.id   6d97eea0408818ddefeeb72cacbf5b4a
#
_cell.length_a   1.000
_cell.length_b   1.000
_cell.length_c   1.000
_cell.angle_alpha   90.00
_cell.angle_beta   90.00
_cell.angle_gamma   90.00
#
_symmetry.space_group_name_H-M   'P 1'
#
loop_
_entity.id
_entity.type
_entity.pdbx_description
1 polymer ?
#
loop_
_entity_poly.entity_id
_entity_poly.type
_entity_poly.pdbx_seq_one_letter_code
_entity_poly.pdbx_strand_id
1 'polypeptide(L)'
;MRNKGIAIVLALATVLVVSGIGTLIFTRTIREIRHGAQDQGIVQTLMLARGAANLGGSFLATRGRERLERIVQQTASSTDRWAYGSKASNTGTEAPDPALVAQALANVADRFQSDLDGFLCGKNFAPDGLPAEVRVRVYVTTSACGEPLPPKTHLPPGRFVEGAPRTGTGSGASQTYALPFVMVAEASLGQARRNIVLQGEYRFTIGRSSFARYALFTNVHTLPNGTEAEVWFTDRTLFDGPVHTNGHFRFYRRPWFGGEVTSAGCTNPGTASCQGQTVPGAYFYGEGFDRDRNMQPSGARPSTTSNRT
;
A
#
# COMPACT_ATOMS: atom_id res chain seq x y z
N MET A 1 92.01 -27.05 1.51
CA MET A 1 91.18 -25.83 1.39
C MET A 1 89.92 -25.96 0.47
N ARG A 2 89.63 -27.17 -0.04
CA ARG A 2 88.49 -27.40 -1.03
C ARG A 2 87.10 -27.52 -0.48
N ASN A 3 86.89 -27.71 0.82
CA ASN A 3 85.59 -27.95 1.38
C ASN A 3 84.85 -26.68 1.84
N LYS A 4 85.52 -25.52 1.96
CA LYS A 4 84.83 -24.25 2.38
C LYS A 4 84.01 -23.66 1.25
N GLY A 5 84.32 -23.86 -0.01
CA GLY A 5 83.51 -23.38 -1.13
C GLY A 5 82.23 -24.13 -1.34
N ILE A 6 82.18 -25.45 -1.07
CA ILE A 6 81.02 -26.29 -1.20
C ILE A 6 79.96 -25.93 -0.11
N ALA A 7 80.43 -25.63 1.09
CA ALA A 7 79.53 -25.25 2.19
C ALA A 7 78.82 -23.92 1.91
N ILE A 8 79.48 -22.95 1.31
CA ILE A 8 78.88 -21.65 0.95
C ILE A 8 77.82 -21.83 -0.17
N VAL A 9 78.12 -22.65 -1.17
CA VAL A 9 77.15 -22.93 -2.25
C VAL A 9 75.97 -23.67 -1.73
N LEU A 10 76.12 -24.61 -0.81
CA LEU A 10 75.03 -25.36 -0.21
C LEU A 10 74.16 -24.44 0.71
N ALA A 11 74.77 -23.55 1.46
CA ALA A 11 74.06 -22.58 2.28
C ALA A 11 73.26 -21.57 1.43
N LEU A 12 73.86 -21.10 0.30
CA LEU A 12 73.11 -20.23 -0.63
C LEU A 12 71.98 -20.95 -1.33
N ALA A 13 72.13 -22.21 -1.72
CA ALA A 13 71.11 -23.00 -2.33
C ALA A 13 69.92 -23.24 -1.31
N THR A 14 70.24 -23.55 -0.05
CA THR A 14 69.20 -23.70 0.97
C THR A 14 68.45 -22.39 1.24
N VAL A 15 69.11 -21.26 1.31
CA VAL A 15 68.48 -19.94 1.46
C VAL A 15 67.55 -19.63 0.28
N LEU A 16 67.99 -19.91 -0.97
CA LEU A 16 67.16 -19.72 -2.16
C LEU A 16 65.92 -20.60 -2.14
N VAL A 17 66.05 -21.89 -1.79
CA VAL A 17 64.91 -22.81 -1.69
C VAL A 17 63.93 -22.38 -0.57
N VAL A 18 64.42 -22.04 0.60
CA VAL A 18 63.59 -21.58 1.73
C VAL A 18 62.89 -20.26 1.38
N SER A 19 63.57 -19.33 0.73
CA SER A 19 62.96 -18.07 0.27
C SER A 19 61.90 -18.31 -0.78
N GLY A 20 62.13 -19.23 -1.72
CA GLY A 20 61.18 -19.61 -2.76
C GLY A 20 59.92 -20.23 -2.16
N ILE A 21 60.04 -21.16 -1.20
CA ILE A 21 58.94 -21.79 -0.49
C ILE A 21 58.19 -20.72 0.34
N GLY A 22 58.89 -19.85 1.05
CA GLY A 22 58.31 -18.76 1.83
C GLY A 22 57.46 -17.84 0.97
N THR A 23 57.97 -17.46 -0.21
CA THR A 23 57.22 -16.61 -1.16
C THR A 23 55.97 -17.32 -1.71
N LEU A 24 56.05 -18.62 -1.99
CA LEU A 24 54.90 -19.41 -2.45
C LEU A 24 53.79 -19.50 -1.37
N ILE A 25 54.18 -19.81 -0.13
CA ILE A 25 53.26 -19.85 1.00
C ILE A 25 52.61 -18.49 1.20
N PHE A 26 53.39 -17.42 1.23
CA PHE A 26 52.88 -16.07 1.45
C PHE A 26 51.92 -15.64 0.34
N THR A 27 52.25 -15.90 -0.94
CA THR A 27 51.31 -15.58 -2.04
C THR A 27 50.04 -16.39 -2.00
N ARG A 28 50.13 -17.65 -1.59
CA ARG A 28 48.92 -18.51 -1.40
C ARG A 28 48.05 -18.02 -0.25
N THR A 29 48.63 -17.70 0.89
CA THR A 29 47.91 -17.14 2.04
C THR A 29 47.21 -15.81 1.72
N ILE A 30 47.90 -14.89 1.00
CA ILE A 30 47.26 -13.64 0.56
C ILE A 30 46.08 -13.92 -0.38
N ARG A 31 46.19 -14.88 -1.29
CA ARG A 31 45.07 -15.25 -2.17
C ARG A 31 43.90 -15.81 -1.35
N GLU A 32 44.15 -16.69 -0.41
CA GLU A 32 43.11 -17.28 0.46
C GLU A 32 42.44 -16.23 1.32
N ILE A 33 43.18 -15.29 1.90
CA ILE A 33 42.64 -14.15 2.65
C ILE A 33 41.76 -13.28 1.75
N ARG A 34 42.20 -12.97 0.53
CA ARG A 34 41.40 -12.18 -0.42
C ARG A 34 40.14 -12.91 -0.85
N HIS A 35 40.18 -14.20 -1.12
CA HIS A 35 39.00 -15.00 -1.42
C HIS A 35 38.04 -15.06 -0.24
N GLY A 36 38.52 -15.30 0.98
CA GLY A 36 37.69 -15.27 2.18
C GLY A 36 37.03 -13.92 2.41
N ALA A 37 37.75 -12.82 2.22
CA ALA A 37 37.16 -11.48 2.34
C ALA A 37 36.10 -11.18 1.26
N GLN A 38 36.33 -11.67 0.02
CA GLN A 38 35.34 -11.55 -1.06
C GLN A 38 34.11 -12.37 -0.77
N ASP A 39 34.24 -13.61 -0.30
CA ASP A 39 33.11 -14.47 0.07
C ASP A 39 32.31 -13.89 1.21
N GLN A 40 32.95 -13.34 2.22
CA GLN A 40 32.31 -12.64 3.31
C GLN A 40 31.53 -11.40 2.82
N GLY A 41 32.13 -10.61 1.92
CA GLY A 41 31.48 -9.46 1.29
C GLY A 41 30.23 -9.86 0.48
N ILE A 42 30.31 -10.98 -0.24
CA ILE A 42 29.18 -11.53 -1.01
C ILE A 42 28.02 -11.92 -0.08
N VAL A 43 28.31 -12.66 1.00
CA VAL A 43 27.30 -13.09 1.97
C VAL A 43 26.67 -11.91 2.67
N GLN A 44 27.45 -10.94 3.12
CA GLN A 44 26.94 -9.72 3.76
C GLN A 44 26.04 -8.93 2.80
N THR A 45 26.46 -8.74 1.55
CA THR A 45 25.68 -8.03 0.55
C THR A 45 24.36 -8.75 0.25
N LEU A 46 24.37 -10.10 0.21
CA LEU A 46 23.13 -10.88 0.05
C LEU A 46 22.18 -10.70 1.24
N MET A 47 22.70 -10.70 2.47
CA MET A 47 21.88 -10.46 3.66
C MET A 47 21.29 -9.05 3.67
N LEU A 48 22.02 -8.04 3.26
CA LEU A 48 21.54 -6.68 3.11
C LEU A 48 20.42 -6.59 2.05
N ALA A 49 20.62 -7.23 0.89
CA ALA A 49 19.58 -7.27 -0.15
C ALA A 49 18.30 -7.98 0.32
N ARG A 50 18.43 -9.07 1.12
CA ARG A 50 17.29 -9.76 1.72
C ARG A 50 16.58 -8.88 2.75
N GLY A 51 17.33 -8.19 3.60
CA GLY A 51 16.77 -7.23 4.55
C GLY A 51 15.98 -6.13 3.85
N ALA A 52 16.54 -5.58 2.79
CA ALA A 52 15.89 -4.57 1.95
C ALA A 52 14.63 -5.10 1.27
N ALA A 53 14.66 -6.34 0.75
CA ALA A 53 13.51 -6.98 0.14
C ALA A 53 12.37 -7.17 1.17
N ASN A 54 12.68 -7.60 2.40
CA ASN A 54 11.71 -7.73 3.46
C ASN A 54 11.11 -6.38 3.89
N LEU A 55 11.94 -5.35 4.00
CA LEU A 55 11.51 -3.99 4.32
C LEU A 55 10.61 -3.43 3.21
N GLY A 56 11.00 -3.61 1.96
CA GLY A 56 10.18 -3.22 0.81
C GLY A 56 8.85 -3.97 0.77
N GLY A 57 8.86 -5.28 1.03
CA GLY A 57 7.64 -6.10 1.13
C GLY A 57 6.70 -5.64 2.23
N SER A 58 7.23 -5.33 3.42
CA SER A 58 6.45 -4.78 4.53
C SER A 58 5.87 -3.40 4.19
N PHE A 59 6.65 -2.54 3.54
CA PHE A 59 6.17 -1.23 3.05
C PHE A 59 5.02 -1.39 2.06
N LEU A 60 5.13 -2.31 1.09
CA LEU A 60 4.09 -2.58 0.12
C LEU A 60 2.82 -3.13 0.77
N ALA A 61 2.96 -4.04 1.74
CA ALA A 61 1.83 -4.64 2.45
C ALA A 61 1.05 -3.66 3.34
N THR A 62 1.66 -2.57 3.77
CA THR A 62 1.07 -1.58 4.66
C THR A 62 0.80 -0.26 3.92
N ARG A 63 1.76 0.64 3.91
CA ARG A 63 1.60 1.98 3.31
C ARG A 63 1.34 1.96 1.81
N GLY A 64 1.96 1.04 1.08
CA GLY A 64 1.72 0.86 -0.35
C GLY A 64 0.25 0.51 -0.61
N ARG A 65 -0.29 -0.43 0.17
CA ARG A 65 -1.69 -0.81 0.09
C ARG A 65 -2.65 0.35 0.36
N GLU A 66 -2.45 1.09 1.45
CA GLU A 66 -3.30 2.24 1.79
C GLU A 66 -3.28 3.32 0.69
N ARG A 67 -2.12 3.53 0.06
CA ARG A 67 -1.98 4.48 -1.05
C ARG A 67 -2.73 4.02 -2.28
N LEU A 68 -2.55 2.75 -2.65
CA LEU A 68 -3.25 2.16 -3.78
C LEU A 68 -4.76 2.22 -3.57
N GLU A 69 -5.27 1.86 -2.40
CA GLU A 69 -6.69 1.92 -2.08
C GLU A 69 -7.27 3.32 -2.29
N ARG A 70 -6.57 4.37 -1.85
CA ARG A 70 -7.00 5.77 -2.08
C ARG A 70 -7.02 6.14 -3.57
N ILE A 71 -6.01 5.76 -4.32
CA ILE A 71 -5.95 6.03 -5.76
C ILE A 71 -7.08 5.32 -6.50
N VAL A 72 -7.31 4.04 -6.14
CA VAL A 72 -8.41 3.25 -6.71
C VAL A 72 -9.76 3.86 -6.37
N GLN A 73 -9.99 4.28 -5.14
CA GLN A 73 -11.24 4.96 -4.74
C GLN A 73 -11.47 6.24 -5.54
N GLN A 74 -10.45 7.08 -5.69
CA GLN A 74 -10.55 8.31 -6.49
C GLN A 74 -10.85 8.03 -7.96
N THR A 75 -10.25 6.98 -8.51
CA THR A 75 -10.46 6.58 -9.90
C THR A 75 -11.82 5.91 -10.08
N ALA A 76 -12.27 5.09 -9.13
CA ALA A 76 -13.54 4.38 -9.19
C ALA A 76 -14.75 5.28 -8.89
N SER A 77 -14.57 6.37 -8.17
CA SER A 77 -15.65 7.35 -7.90
C SER A 77 -15.95 8.24 -9.11
N SER A 78 -15.06 8.28 -10.10
CA SER A 78 -15.35 8.93 -11.36
C SER A 78 -16.48 8.16 -12.08
N THR A 79 -17.22 8.86 -12.94
CA THR A 79 -18.36 8.30 -13.70
C THR A 79 -18.00 7.18 -14.66
N ASP A 80 -16.76 6.74 -14.63
CA ASP A 80 -16.19 5.73 -15.51
C ASP A 80 -16.73 4.34 -15.20
N ARG A 81 -17.27 3.72 -16.23
CA ARG A 81 -17.93 2.41 -16.17
C ARG A 81 -16.96 1.24 -16.05
N TRP A 82 -15.67 1.50 -16.05
CA TRP A 82 -14.66 0.45 -16.05
C TRP A 82 -14.75 -0.47 -14.81
N ALA A 83 -15.15 0.11 -13.66
CA ALA A 83 -15.15 -0.59 -12.39
C ALA A 83 -16.36 -1.49 -12.14
N TYR A 84 -17.41 -1.38 -12.95
CA TYR A 84 -18.68 -2.06 -12.66
C TYR A 84 -19.31 -2.75 -13.89
N GLY A 85 -18.62 -2.78 -15.01
CA GLY A 85 -19.16 -3.29 -16.25
C GLY A 85 -20.24 -2.40 -16.87
N SER A 86 -21.08 -2.99 -17.73
CA SER A 86 -22.16 -2.25 -18.39
C SER A 86 -23.24 -1.85 -17.39
N LYS A 87 -23.91 -0.72 -17.64
CA LYS A 87 -25.05 -0.25 -16.80
C LYS A 87 -26.18 -1.27 -16.72
N ALA A 88 -26.29 -2.17 -17.66
CA ALA A 88 -27.39 -3.14 -17.74
C ALA A 88 -27.20 -4.31 -16.78
N SER A 89 -25.97 -4.64 -16.39
CA SER A 89 -25.69 -5.76 -15.52
C SER A 89 -25.48 -5.31 -14.08
N ASN A 90 -26.48 -5.53 -13.25
CA ASN A 90 -26.32 -5.43 -11.80
C ASN A 90 -25.80 -6.72 -11.16
N THR A 91 -25.43 -7.71 -11.98
CA THR A 91 -25.01 -9.03 -11.50
C THR A 91 -23.56 -9.05 -11.04
N GLY A 92 -22.73 -8.15 -11.56
CA GLY A 92 -21.30 -8.07 -11.23
C GLY A 92 -20.45 -9.20 -11.86
N THR A 93 -21.09 -10.15 -12.54
CA THR A 93 -20.40 -11.30 -13.13
C THR A 93 -19.86 -11.01 -14.54
N GLU A 94 -20.39 -9.99 -15.21
CA GLU A 94 -19.91 -9.63 -16.54
C GLU A 94 -18.54 -8.97 -16.45
N ALA A 95 -17.64 -9.44 -17.32
CA ALA A 95 -16.35 -8.79 -17.49
C ALA A 95 -16.56 -7.37 -18.07
N PRO A 96 -15.94 -6.35 -17.49
CA PRO A 96 -16.00 -5.00 -18.05
C PRO A 96 -15.23 -4.93 -19.38
N ASP A 97 -15.44 -3.85 -20.13
CA ASP A 97 -14.70 -3.62 -21.38
C ASP A 97 -13.18 -3.66 -21.12
N PRO A 98 -12.44 -4.58 -21.77
CA PRO A 98 -11.00 -4.74 -21.52
C PRO A 98 -10.20 -3.48 -21.83
N ALA A 99 -10.60 -2.67 -22.81
CA ALA A 99 -9.90 -1.44 -23.19
C ALA A 99 -10.06 -0.37 -22.09
N LEU A 100 -11.27 -0.21 -21.56
CA LEU A 100 -11.53 0.72 -20.46
C LEU A 100 -10.80 0.29 -19.18
N VAL A 101 -10.78 -1.01 -18.90
CA VAL A 101 -10.04 -1.56 -17.76
C VAL A 101 -8.54 -1.30 -17.89
N ALA A 102 -7.97 -1.60 -19.05
CA ALA A 102 -6.55 -1.39 -19.31
C ALA A 102 -6.16 0.08 -19.14
N GLN A 103 -6.94 1.00 -19.68
CA GLN A 103 -6.70 2.44 -19.54
C GLN A 103 -6.81 2.91 -18.09
N ALA A 104 -7.84 2.47 -17.37
CA ALA A 104 -8.06 2.85 -15.99
C ALA A 104 -6.95 2.31 -15.08
N LEU A 105 -6.56 1.05 -15.26
CA LEU A 105 -5.47 0.44 -14.49
C LEU A 105 -4.10 1.04 -14.84
N ALA A 106 -3.87 1.46 -16.08
CA ALA A 106 -2.68 2.23 -16.43
C ALA A 106 -2.64 3.56 -15.68
N ASN A 107 -3.72 4.32 -15.64
CA ASN A 107 -3.81 5.57 -14.88
C ASN A 107 -3.60 5.35 -13.37
N VAL A 108 -4.12 4.25 -12.82
CA VAL A 108 -3.87 3.86 -11.41
C VAL A 108 -2.39 3.53 -11.21
N ALA A 109 -1.79 2.76 -12.13
CA ALA A 109 -0.38 2.40 -12.07
C ALA A 109 0.54 3.62 -12.12
N ASP A 110 0.29 4.58 -13.02
CA ASP A 110 1.10 5.79 -13.16
C ASP A 110 1.06 6.65 -11.89
N ARG A 111 -0.12 6.87 -11.32
CA ARG A 111 -0.27 7.61 -10.05
C ARG A 111 0.40 6.88 -8.90
N PHE A 112 0.22 5.57 -8.82
CA PHE A 112 0.81 4.76 -7.76
C PHE A 112 2.33 4.71 -7.90
N GLN A 113 2.87 4.61 -9.12
CA GLN A 113 4.31 4.69 -9.36
C GLN A 113 4.89 6.02 -8.87
N SER A 114 4.25 7.14 -9.20
CA SER A 114 4.68 8.46 -8.73
C SER A 114 4.74 8.55 -7.19
N ASP A 115 3.73 7.99 -6.51
CA ASP A 115 3.72 7.93 -5.04
C ASP A 115 4.85 7.05 -4.49
N LEU A 116 5.08 5.87 -5.09
CA LEU A 116 6.15 4.95 -4.70
C LEU A 116 7.52 5.60 -4.90
N ASP A 117 7.73 6.25 -6.02
CA ASP A 117 8.97 6.94 -6.34
C ASP A 117 9.27 8.06 -5.32
N GLY A 118 8.26 8.82 -4.93
CA GLY A 118 8.39 9.84 -3.88
C GLY A 118 8.84 9.28 -2.52
N PHE A 119 8.53 8.01 -2.23
CA PHE A 119 8.93 7.36 -0.98
C PHE A 119 10.27 6.65 -1.03
N LEU A 120 10.60 6.03 -2.16
CA LEU A 120 11.71 5.08 -2.25
C LEU A 120 12.93 5.66 -2.94
N CYS A 121 12.75 6.59 -3.89
CA CYS A 121 13.85 7.11 -4.69
C CYS A 121 14.82 7.95 -3.87
N GLY A 122 16.10 7.76 -4.14
CA GLY A 122 17.18 8.50 -3.49
C GLY A 122 17.44 8.12 -2.03
N LYS A 123 16.74 7.14 -1.48
CA LYS A 123 16.95 6.68 -0.10
C LYS A 123 17.93 5.51 -0.04
N ASN A 124 18.83 5.58 0.93
CA ASN A 124 19.69 4.47 1.31
C ASN A 124 19.09 3.77 2.53
N PHE A 125 18.80 2.48 2.43
CA PHE A 125 18.23 1.65 3.50
C PHE A 125 19.30 0.82 4.22
N ALA A 126 20.57 1.14 4.05
CA ALA A 126 21.65 0.51 4.80
C ALA A 126 21.53 0.83 6.31
N PRO A 127 21.91 -0.10 7.19
CA PRO A 127 22.05 0.18 8.60
C PRO A 127 23.08 1.28 8.87
N ASP A 128 22.82 2.11 9.88
CA ASP A 128 23.73 3.19 10.27
C ASP A 128 25.15 2.67 10.57
N GLY A 129 26.14 3.39 10.10
CA GLY A 129 27.54 3.05 10.31
C GLY A 129 28.12 1.97 9.38
N LEU A 130 27.30 1.38 8.50
CA LEU A 130 27.80 0.45 7.50
C LEU A 130 28.07 1.18 6.18
N PRO A 131 29.28 1.06 5.59
CA PRO A 131 29.62 1.68 4.31
C PRO A 131 29.00 0.89 3.13
N ALA A 132 27.69 0.70 3.19
CA ALA A 132 26.92 -0.03 2.21
C ALA A 132 25.90 0.89 1.55
N GLU A 133 25.55 0.58 0.32
CA GLU A 133 24.42 1.20 -0.36
C GLU A 133 23.33 0.16 -0.56
N VAL A 134 22.14 0.44 -0.04
CA VAL A 134 20.98 -0.44 -0.11
C VAL A 134 19.79 0.34 -0.65
N ARG A 135 19.29 -0.08 -1.80
CA ARG A 135 18.18 0.57 -2.52
C ARG A 135 17.03 -0.40 -2.73
N VAL A 136 15.82 0.15 -2.69
CA VAL A 136 14.59 -0.57 -3.05
C VAL A 136 13.88 0.22 -4.14
N ARG A 137 13.54 -0.45 -5.23
CA ARG A 137 12.72 0.09 -6.32
C ARG A 137 11.53 -0.80 -6.55
N VAL A 138 10.38 -0.21 -6.78
CA VAL A 138 9.15 -0.93 -7.08
C VAL A 138 8.60 -0.43 -8.39
N TYR A 139 8.39 -1.33 -9.32
CA TYR A 139 7.88 -1.09 -10.65
C TYR A 139 6.43 -1.57 -10.72
N VAL A 140 5.51 -0.67 -10.90
CA VAL A 140 4.13 -0.93 -11.32
C VAL A 140 3.90 -0.41 -12.75
N THR A 141 4.89 0.31 -13.27
CA THR A 141 5.04 0.73 -14.65
C THR A 141 6.39 0.26 -15.20
N THR A 142 6.70 0.61 -16.44
CA THR A 142 7.98 0.21 -17.09
C THR A 142 9.20 0.91 -16.56
N SER A 143 9.05 1.93 -15.70
CA SER A 143 10.17 2.65 -15.07
C SER A 143 9.86 2.97 -13.62
N ALA A 144 10.90 2.99 -12.77
CA ALA A 144 10.84 3.41 -11.37
C ALA A 144 12.10 4.20 -11.04
N CYS A 145 11.96 5.30 -10.30
CA CYS A 145 13.09 6.19 -9.96
C CYS A 145 13.93 6.64 -11.18
N GLY A 146 13.32 6.79 -12.36
CA GLY A 146 14.00 7.12 -13.60
C GLY A 146 14.78 5.97 -14.25
N GLU A 147 14.76 4.78 -13.67
CA GLU A 147 15.42 3.61 -14.23
C GLU A 147 14.41 2.66 -14.89
N PRO A 148 14.74 2.07 -16.05
CA PRO A 148 13.88 1.11 -16.71
C PRO A 148 13.79 -0.20 -15.93
N LEU A 149 12.74 -0.97 -16.23
CA LEU A 149 12.56 -2.32 -15.68
C LEU A 149 13.80 -3.18 -15.98
N PRO A 150 14.34 -3.93 -15.00
CA PRO A 150 15.53 -4.74 -15.20
C PRO A 150 15.38 -5.74 -16.35
N PRO A 151 16.45 -6.01 -17.10
CA PRO A 151 16.42 -6.98 -18.19
C PRO A 151 16.01 -8.37 -17.67
N LYS A 152 15.27 -9.13 -18.47
CA LYS A 152 14.73 -10.46 -18.15
C LYS A 152 13.61 -10.47 -17.09
N THR A 153 13.13 -9.30 -16.66
CA THR A 153 11.92 -9.19 -15.86
C THR A 153 10.74 -8.84 -16.76
N HIS A 154 9.57 -9.37 -16.44
CA HIS A 154 8.34 -9.08 -17.16
C HIS A 154 7.30 -8.53 -16.19
N LEU A 155 6.74 -7.38 -16.53
CA LEU A 155 5.64 -6.77 -15.81
C LEU A 155 4.39 -6.84 -16.70
N PRO A 156 3.44 -7.76 -16.42
CA PRO A 156 2.20 -7.83 -17.18
C PRO A 156 1.33 -6.59 -16.89
N PRO A 157 0.43 -6.21 -17.80
CA PRO A 157 -0.53 -5.13 -17.55
C PRO A 157 -1.51 -5.50 -16.43
N GLY A 158 -2.06 -4.48 -15.78
CA GLY A 158 -3.18 -4.66 -14.88
C GLY A 158 -4.38 -5.27 -15.59
N ARG A 159 -5.16 -6.09 -14.88
CA ARG A 159 -6.25 -6.86 -15.49
C ARG A 159 -7.45 -7.03 -14.56
N PHE A 160 -8.60 -7.26 -15.18
CA PHE A 160 -9.76 -7.82 -14.51
C PHE A 160 -9.50 -9.30 -14.18
N VAL A 161 -9.92 -9.73 -13.00
CA VAL A 161 -9.74 -11.10 -12.51
C VAL A 161 -11.08 -11.83 -12.53
N GLU A 162 -12.05 -11.30 -11.78
CA GLU A 162 -13.35 -11.94 -11.63
C GLU A 162 -14.42 -10.94 -11.18
N GLY A 163 -15.68 -11.26 -11.45
CA GLY A 163 -16.84 -10.57 -10.93
C GLY A 163 -17.62 -11.48 -9.98
N ALA A 164 -18.07 -10.93 -8.87
CA ALA A 164 -18.95 -11.62 -7.95
C ALA A 164 -20.35 -11.02 -8.00
N PRO A 165 -21.41 -11.85 -8.10
CA PRO A 165 -22.77 -11.37 -8.09
C PRO A 165 -23.13 -10.78 -6.72
N ARG A 166 -24.20 -10.02 -6.69
CA ARG A 166 -24.78 -9.53 -5.46
C ARG A 166 -25.21 -10.73 -4.59
N THR A 167 -24.65 -10.84 -3.39
CA THR A 167 -25.00 -11.88 -2.43
C THR A 167 -25.86 -11.28 -1.32
N GLY A 168 -27.10 -11.76 -1.18
CA GLY A 168 -28.00 -11.39 -0.09
C GLY A 168 -28.42 -9.92 -0.08
N THR A 169 -28.90 -9.46 1.07
CA THR A 169 -29.43 -8.11 1.29
C THR A 169 -28.33 -7.06 1.57
N GLY A 170 -27.07 -7.47 1.70
CA GLY A 170 -26.00 -6.61 2.25
C GLY A 170 -24.88 -6.19 1.30
N SER A 171 -24.58 -6.95 0.26
CA SER A 171 -23.46 -6.62 -0.64
C SER A 171 -23.93 -6.39 -2.08
N GLY A 172 -23.50 -5.29 -2.68
CA GLY A 172 -23.66 -5.06 -4.12
C GLY A 172 -22.77 -5.98 -4.94
N ALA A 173 -22.98 -6.01 -6.25
CA ALA A 173 -22.05 -6.65 -7.19
C ALA A 173 -20.63 -6.09 -7.02
N SER A 174 -19.65 -6.95 -7.09
CA SER A 174 -18.24 -6.56 -6.95
C SER A 174 -17.39 -7.14 -8.06
N GLN A 175 -16.32 -6.45 -8.39
CA GLN A 175 -15.35 -6.86 -9.39
C GLN A 175 -13.94 -6.77 -8.84
N THR A 176 -13.16 -7.81 -9.06
CA THR A 176 -11.78 -7.92 -8.58
C THR A 176 -10.81 -7.68 -9.72
N TYR A 177 -9.82 -6.87 -9.45
CA TYR A 177 -8.76 -6.48 -10.36
C TYR A 177 -7.41 -6.83 -9.79
N ALA A 178 -6.42 -7.05 -10.65
CA ALA A 178 -5.04 -7.27 -10.28
C ALA A 178 -4.14 -6.21 -10.91
N LEU A 179 -3.27 -5.62 -10.09
CA LEU A 179 -2.20 -4.72 -10.50
C LEU A 179 -0.86 -5.38 -10.17
N PRO A 180 -0.15 -5.92 -11.18
CA PRO A 180 1.15 -6.54 -10.97
C PRO A 180 2.23 -5.53 -10.59
N PHE A 181 3.25 -6.00 -9.88
CA PHE A 181 4.44 -5.23 -9.57
C PHE A 181 5.71 -6.08 -9.60
N VAL A 182 6.84 -5.43 -9.83
CA VAL A 182 8.17 -5.99 -9.66
C VAL A 182 8.91 -5.14 -8.63
N MET A 183 9.46 -5.77 -7.60
CA MET A 183 10.30 -5.10 -6.61
C MET A 183 11.75 -5.56 -6.78
N VAL A 184 12.67 -4.62 -6.81
CA VAL A 184 14.11 -4.84 -6.89
C VAL A 184 14.75 -4.26 -5.65
N ALA A 185 15.35 -5.13 -4.85
CA ALA A 185 16.17 -4.75 -3.71
C ALA A 185 17.65 -4.96 -4.08
N GLU A 186 18.41 -3.89 -4.10
CA GLU A 186 19.83 -3.89 -4.44
C GLU A 186 20.65 -3.55 -3.21
N ALA A 187 21.76 -4.26 -3.05
CA ALA A 187 22.77 -3.93 -2.04
C ALA A 187 24.16 -3.97 -2.65
N SER A 188 25.01 -3.03 -2.23
CA SER A 188 26.42 -3.00 -2.56
C SER A 188 27.25 -2.73 -1.30
N LEU A 189 28.36 -3.47 -1.17
CA LEU A 189 29.33 -3.31 -0.10
C LEU A 189 30.74 -3.47 -0.71
N GLY A 190 31.48 -2.37 -0.79
CA GLY A 190 32.73 -2.34 -1.52
C GLY A 190 32.52 -2.70 -3.00
N GLN A 191 33.15 -3.78 -3.47
CA GLN A 191 33.00 -4.26 -4.85
C GLN A 191 31.91 -5.34 -4.99
N ALA A 192 31.38 -5.86 -3.89
CA ALA A 192 30.31 -6.85 -3.92
C ALA A 192 28.97 -6.17 -4.19
N ARG A 193 28.21 -6.69 -5.15
CA ARG A 193 26.85 -6.23 -5.47
C ARG A 193 25.92 -7.43 -5.58
N ARG A 194 24.74 -7.31 -4.99
CA ARG A 194 23.67 -8.30 -5.08
C ARG A 194 22.32 -7.62 -5.25
N ASN A 195 21.47 -8.24 -6.03
CA ASN A 195 20.08 -7.81 -6.19
C ASN A 195 19.14 -9.01 -5.96
N ILE A 196 17.96 -8.70 -5.42
CA ILE A 196 16.85 -9.62 -5.27
C ILE A 196 15.67 -9.02 -6.02
N VAL A 197 15.07 -9.81 -6.89
CA VAL A 197 13.90 -9.43 -7.64
C VAL A 197 12.72 -10.24 -7.14
N LEU A 198 11.66 -9.56 -6.72
CA LEU A 198 10.40 -10.16 -6.31
C LEU A 198 9.30 -9.69 -7.26
N GLN A 199 8.43 -10.61 -7.63
CA GLN A 199 7.25 -10.32 -8.43
C GLN A 199 6.01 -10.64 -7.62
N GLY A 200 4.99 -9.79 -7.75
CA GLY A 200 3.72 -9.96 -7.07
C GLY A 200 2.61 -9.20 -7.75
N GLU A 201 1.44 -9.25 -7.16
CA GLU A 201 0.30 -8.46 -7.62
C GLU A 201 -0.52 -7.97 -6.44
N TYR A 202 -1.03 -6.76 -6.55
CA TYR A 202 -2.10 -6.27 -5.70
C TYR A 202 -3.43 -6.73 -6.26
N ARG A 203 -4.22 -7.39 -5.44
CA ARG A 203 -5.62 -7.67 -5.74
C ARG A 203 -6.50 -6.74 -4.95
N PHE A 204 -7.40 -6.07 -5.62
CA PHE A 204 -8.38 -5.20 -5.00
C PHE A 204 -9.76 -5.39 -5.60
N THR A 205 -10.77 -5.23 -4.78
CA THR A 205 -12.16 -5.42 -5.16
C THR A 205 -12.90 -4.10 -5.11
N ILE A 206 -13.55 -3.75 -6.20
CA ILE A 206 -14.43 -2.60 -6.29
C ILE A 206 -15.86 -3.11 -6.25
N GLY A 207 -16.61 -2.71 -5.23
CA GLY A 207 -17.99 -3.08 -5.06
C GLY A 207 -18.91 -1.86 -5.09
N ARG A 208 -20.11 -2.02 -5.62
CA ARG A 208 -21.15 -1.02 -5.41
C ARG A 208 -21.62 -1.08 -3.98
N SER A 209 -21.55 0.02 -3.27
CA SER A 209 -22.19 0.10 -1.97
C SER A 209 -23.70 -0.08 -2.14
N SER A 210 -24.25 -1.06 -1.45
CA SER A 210 -25.71 -1.19 -1.36
C SER A 210 -26.21 -0.26 -0.28
N PHE A 211 -27.12 0.66 -0.62
CA PHE A 211 -27.84 1.46 0.39
C PHE A 211 -28.64 0.58 1.34
N ALA A 212 -28.98 -0.65 0.94
CA ALA A 212 -29.69 -1.60 1.79
C ALA A 212 -28.95 -2.04 3.05
N ARG A 213 -27.65 -1.77 3.16
CA ARG A 213 -26.90 -1.98 4.41
C ARG A 213 -27.18 -0.92 5.49
N TYR A 214 -27.75 0.24 5.10
CA TYR A 214 -28.05 1.31 6.02
C TYR A 214 -29.48 1.14 6.55
N ALA A 215 -29.65 1.32 7.84
CA ALA A 215 -30.97 1.44 8.44
C ALA A 215 -31.66 2.74 7.98
N LEU A 216 -30.85 3.78 7.75
CA LEU A 216 -31.28 5.02 7.14
C LEU A 216 -30.16 5.56 6.25
N PHE A 217 -30.52 5.91 5.01
CA PHE A 217 -29.64 6.64 4.10
C PHE A 217 -30.42 7.83 3.52
N THR A 218 -29.91 9.03 3.74
CA THR A 218 -30.52 10.24 3.22
C THR A 218 -29.51 11.08 2.43
N ASN A 219 -29.99 11.69 1.35
CA ASN A 219 -29.16 12.62 0.57
C ASN A 219 -29.18 14.01 1.21
N VAL A 220 -30.36 14.56 1.34
CA VAL A 220 -30.64 15.84 2.03
C VAL A 220 -31.97 15.75 2.73
N HIS A 221 -32.12 16.57 3.76
CA HIS A 221 -33.40 16.74 4.46
C HIS A 221 -34.08 18.01 3.93
N THR A 222 -34.62 17.96 2.69
CA THR A 222 -35.31 19.07 2.07
C THR A 222 -36.80 18.78 1.93
N LEU A 223 -37.62 19.79 2.19
CA LEU A 223 -39.04 19.74 1.91
C LEU A 223 -39.29 19.82 0.40
N PRO A 224 -40.49 19.41 -0.10
CA PRO A 224 -40.81 19.50 -1.53
C PRO A 224 -40.70 20.91 -2.13
N ASN A 225 -40.76 21.96 -1.32
CA ASN A 225 -40.57 23.35 -1.73
C ASN A 225 -39.07 23.76 -1.84
N GLY A 226 -38.11 22.83 -1.64
CA GLY A 226 -36.68 23.09 -1.71
C GLY A 226 -36.07 23.68 -0.44
N THR A 227 -36.88 23.98 0.60
CA THR A 227 -36.33 24.40 1.89
C THR A 227 -35.77 23.21 2.65
N GLU A 228 -34.66 23.40 3.34
CA GLU A 228 -34.09 22.36 4.20
C GLU A 228 -35.06 22.05 5.35
N ALA A 229 -35.48 20.80 5.45
CA ALA A 229 -36.32 20.37 6.56
C ALA A 229 -35.44 20.17 7.80
N GLU A 230 -35.86 20.76 8.90
CA GLU A 230 -35.28 20.48 10.20
C GLU A 230 -35.77 19.11 10.71
N VAL A 231 -35.11 18.04 10.25
CA VAL A 231 -35.39 16.71 10.74
C VAL A 231 -34.57 16.45 12.00
N TRP A 232 -35.26 16.34 13.10
CA TRP A 232 -34.68 16.09 14.41
C TRP A 232 -34.78 14.60 14.77
N PHE A 233 -33.63 14.02 15.12
CA PHE A 233 -33.55 12.68 15.69
C PHE A 233 -33.64 12.83 17.21
N THR A 234 -34.70 12.29 17.80
CA THR A 234 -35.01 12.49 19.21
C THR A 234 -34.77 11.20 20.01
N ASP A 235 -34.95 11.25 21.30
CA ASP A 235 -34.93 10.10 22.22
C ASP A 235 -35.91 8.96 21.86
N ARG A 236 -36.87 9.22 20.96
CA ARG A 236 -37.77 8.21 20.39
C ARG A 236 -37.27 7.61 19.09
N THR A 237 -36.17 8.06 18.61
CA THR A 237 -35.58 7.58 17.36
C THR A 237 -34.67 6.39 17.63
N LEU A 238 -34.99 5.26 16.99
CA LEU A 238 -34.27 4.00 17.14
C LEU A 238 -33.94 3.45 15.76
N PHE A 239 -32.63 3.30 15.47
CA PHE A 239 -32.18 2.65 14.26
C PHE A 239 -31.22 1.51 14.61
N ASP A 240 -31.60 0.28 14.31
CA ASP A 240 -30.75 -0.90 14.48
C ASP A 240 -29.93 -1.13 13.21
N GLY A 241 -28.89 -0.33 13.01
CA GLY A 241 -28.00 -0.45 11.89
C GLY A 241 -27.27 0.87 11.56
N PRO A 242 -26.38 0.84 10.57
CA PRO A 242 -25.66 2.04 10.12
C PRO A 242 -26.61 3.09 9.57
N VAL A 243 -26.32 4.34 9.86
CA VAL A 243 -27.07 5.50 9.39
C VAL A 243 -26.13 6.47 8.69
N HIS A 244 -26.55 6.94 7.51
CA HIS A 244 -25.75 7.90 6.74
C HIS A 244 -26.61 9.03 6.18
N THR A 245 -26.05 10.24 6.19
CA THR A 245 -26.58 11.37 5.44
C THR A 245 -25.49 12.07 4.64
N ASN A 246 -25.79 12.51 3.44
CA ASN A 246 -24.93 13.42 2.70
C ASN A 246 -25.00 14.87 3.22
N GLY A 247 -26.06 15.20 3.96
CA GLY A 247 -26.20 16.45 4.69
C GLY A 247 -25.63 16.37 6.10
N HIS A 248 -26.28 17.04 7.02
CA HIS A 248 -25.93 17.00 8.44
C HIS A 248 -27.10 16.46 9.27
N PHE A 249 -26.76 15.84 10.41
CA PHE A 249 -27.75 15.38 11.39
C PHE A 249 -28.07 16.49 12.40
N ARG A 250 -29.30 16.44 12.93
CA ARG A 250 -29.70 17.24 14.09
C ARG A 250 -30.22 16.30 15.16
N PHE A 251 -29.52 16.24 16.27
CA PHE A 251 -29.87 15.40 17.42
C PHE A 251 -30.46 16.24 18.53
N TYR A 252 -31.61 15.80 19.01
CA TYR A 252 -32.27 16.40 20.16
C TYR A 252 -32.43 15.33 21.25
N ARG A 253 -31.95 15.59 22.45
CA ARG A 253 -31.81 14.62 23.52
C ARG A 253 -30.87 13.47 23.14
N ARG A 254 -31.31 12.20 23.28
CA ARG A 254 -30.46 11.00 23.10
C ARG A 254 -31.13 9.98 22.17
N PRO A 255 -31.14 10.17 20.85
CA PRO A 255 -31.54 9.12 19.92
C PRO A 255 -30.58 7.93 20.02
N TRP A 256 -31.11 6.74 19.69
CA TRP A 256 -30.30 5.51 19.73
C TRP A 256 -30.01 4.99 18.33
N PHE A 257 -28.73 4.61 18.11
CA PHE A 257 -28.26 4.02 16.87
C PHE A 257 -27.44 2.76 17.16
N GLY A 258 -27.90 1.61 16.68
CA GLY A 258 -27.20 0.32 16.83
C GLY A 258 -26.00 0.13 15.91
N GLY A 259 -25.80 1.02 14.93
CA GLY A 259 -24.70 0.99 13.97
C GLY A 259 -23.90 2.27 13.92
N GLU A 260 -23.05 2.36 12.91
CA GLU A 260 -22.22 3.55 12.64
C GLU A 260 -23.10 4.71 12.15
N VAL A 261 -22.85 5.91 12.66
CA VAL A 261 -23.52 7.14 12.23
C VAL A 261 -22.50 7.99 11.49
N THR A 262 -22.74 8.24 10.21
CA THR A 262 -21.83 8.96 9.33
C THR A 262 -22.54 10.09 8.59
N SER A 263 -21.86 11.19 8.36
CA SER A 263 -22.37 12.34 7.62
C SER A 263 -21.28 12.89 6.71
N ALA A 264 -21.65 13.29 5.51
CA ALA A 264 -20.75 14.02 4.61
C ALA A 264 -20.64 15.50 4.99
N GLY A 265 -21.48 16.00 5.89
CA GLY A 265 -21.43 17.39 6.36
C GLY A 265 -21.80 18.43 5.32
N CYS A 266 -22.53 18.05 4.28
CA CYS A 266 -22.85 18.91 3.16
C CYS A 266 -24.33 19.26 3.12
N THR A 267 -24.66 20.56 3.05
CA THR A 267 -26.04 21.02 2.95
C THR A 267 -26.61 20.93 1.54
N ASN A 268 -25.75 20.82 0.51
CA ASN A 268 -26.16 20.76 -0.89
C ASN A 268 -25.33 19.73 -1.67
N PRO A 269 -25.51 18.42 -1.42
CA PRO A 269 -24.74 17.39 -2.08
C PRO A 269 -24.99 17.41 -3.60
N GLY A 270 -23.93 17.31 -4.35
CA GLY A 270 -23.95 17.38 -5.82
C GLY A 270 -23.63 18.76 -6.41
N THR A 271 -23.43 19.77 -5.60
CA THR A 271 -22.96 21.09 -6.04
C THR A 271 -21.46 21.23 -5.74
N ALA A 272 -20.75 22.02 -6.58
CA ALA A 272 -19.35 22.36 -6.36
C ALA A 272 -19.10 23.04 -5.00
N SER A 273 -20.13 23.63 -4.40
CA SER A 273 -20.09 24.29 -3.09
C SER A 273 -19.86 23.34 -1.90
N CYS A 274 -20.03 22.03 -2.09
CA CYS A 274 -19.76 21.04 -1.06
C CYS A 274 -18.30 20.58 -1.00
N GLN A 275 -17.52 20.87 -2.01
CA GLN A 275 -16.10 20.52 -2.04
C GLN A 275 -15.29 21.48 -1.18
N GLY A 276 -14.74 20.98 -0.08
CA GLY A 276 -13.84 21.74 0.80
C GLY A 276 -14.50 22.56 1.89
N GLN A 277 -15.82 22.47 2.11
CA GLN A 277 -16.48 23.14 3.23
C GLN A 277 -16.44 22.28 4.49
N THR A 278 -15.92 22.85 5.57
CA THR A 278 -16.01 22.31 6.93
C THR A 278 -17.37 22.60 7.53
N VAL A 279 -18.41 21.95 7.05
CA VAL A 279 -19.72 22.01 7.68
C VAL A 279 -19.81 20.90 8.74
N PRO A 280 -20.28 21.18 9.96
CA PRO A 280 -20.43 20.15 10.97
C PRO A 280 -21.31 19.02 10.45
N GLY A 281 -20.90 17.77 10.61
CA GLY A 281 -21.68 16.60 10.23
C GLY A 281 -22.90 16.38 11.09
N ALA A 282 -22.95 17.00 12.28
CA ALA A 282 -24.07 16.91 13.20
C ALA A 282 -24.15 18.12 14.11
N TYR A 283 -25.38 18.51 14.43
CA TYR A 283 -25.71 19.49 15.45
C TYR A 283 -26.34 18.78 16.65
N PHE A 284 -25.83 19.05 17.85
CA PHE A 284 -26.28 18.45 19.08
C PHE A 284 -27.02 19.46 19.93
N TYR A 285 -28.26 19.14 20.24
CA TYR A 285 -29.10 19.90 21.16
C TYR A 285 -29.49 19.02 22.36
N GLY A 286 -28.50 18.71 23.18
CA GLY A 286 -28.58 17.82 24.30
C GLY A 286 -27.33 16.97 24.47
N GLU A 287 -27.50 15.74 24.94
CA GLU A 287 -26.41 14.87 25.36
C GLU A 287 -25.73 14.06 24.23
N GLY A 288 -26.13 14.23 23.00
CA GLY A 288 -25.63 13.46 21.86
C GLY A 288 -26.54 12.29 21.49
N PHE A 289 -25.97 11.14 21.12
CA PHE A 289 -26.73 9.93 20.82
C PHE A 289 -26.17 8.71 21.56
N ASP A 290 -27.01 7.71 21.75
CA ASP A 290 -26.70 6.48 22.44
C ASP A 290 -26.49 5.34 21.44
N ARG A 291 -25.51 4.48 21.72
CA ARG A 291 -25.21 3.26 20.95
C ARG A 291 -25.37 1.99 21.79
N ASP A 292 -25.83 2.12 23.03
CA ASP A 292 -26.03 0.97 23.88
C ASP A 292 -27.33 0.25 23.52
N ARG A 293 -27.25 -1.06 23.28
CA ARG A 293 -28.40 -1.91 22.94
C ARG A 293 -29.46 -2.00 24.07
N ASN A 294 -29.07 -1.68 25.29
CA ASN A 294 -29.94 -1.87 26.44
C ASN A 294 -30.95 -0.75 26.64
N MET A 295 -30.90 0.32 25.86
CA MET A 295 -31.78 1.48 25.96
C MET A 295 -31.94 2.04 27.38
N GLN A 296 -31.14 1.57 28.30
CA GLN A 296 -31.08 2.13 29.65
C GLN A 296 -30.38 3.49 29.52
N PRO A 297 -30.83 4.50 30.25
CA PRO A 297 -30.04 5.71 30.40
C PRO A 297 -28.72 5.29 31.10
N SER A 298 -27.81 4.76 30.32
CA SER A 298 -26.48 4.48 30.82
C SER A 298 -25.88 5.83 31.18
N GLY A 299 -25.31 5.96 32.35
CA GLY A 299 -24.45 7.10 32.66
C GLY A 299 -23.22 7.18 31.79
N ALA A 300 -23.17 6.41 30.71
CA ALA A 300 -22.16 6.42 29.68
C ALA A 300 -22.23 7.75 28.93
N ARG A 301 -21.15 8.48 28.95
CA ARG A 301 -20.99 9.68 28.13
C ARG A 301 -21.37 9.38 26.69
N PRO A 302 -22.12 10.25 26.01
CA PRO A 302 -22.34 10.15 24.59
C PRO A 302 -20.98 10.02 23.89
N SER A 303 -20.90 9.11 22.95
CA SER A 303 -19.67 8.89 22.18
C SER A 303 -19.29 10.21 21.50
N THR A 304 -18.21 10.82 21.91
CA THR A 304 -17.64 12.00 21.26
C THR A 304 -17.13 11.71 19.85
N THR A 305 -17.10 10.45 19.44
CA THR A 305 -16.78 10.01 18.08
C THR A 305 -17.83 10.38 17.05
N SER A 306 -18.97 10.86 17.47
CA SER A 306 -20.06 11.29 16.58
C SER A 306 -19.78 12.53 15.74
N ASN A 307 -18.73 13.29 16.06
CA ASN A 307 -18.33 14.47 15.29
C ASN A 307 -17.44 14.14 14.11
N ARG A 308 -17.20 12.88 13.80
CA ARG A 308 -16.43 12.48 12.64
C ARG A 308 -17.36 12.26 11.46
N THR A 309 -17.29 13.17 10.59
CA THR A 309 -17.84 13.18 9.24
C THR A 309 -17.03 12.30 8.33
#